data_687af65a4a015f1ffad142130a889254
#
_entry.id   687af65a4a015f1ffad142130a889254
#
_cell.length_a   1.000
_cell.length_b   1.000
_cell.length_c   1.000
_cell.angle_alpha   90.00
_cell.angle_beta   90.00
_cell.angle_gamma   90.00
#
_symmetry.space_group_name_H-M   'P 1'
#
loop_
_entity.id
_entity.type
_entity.pdbx_description
1 polymer ?
#
loop_
_entity_poly.entity_id
_entity_poly.type
_entity_poly.pdbx_seq_one_letter_code
_entity_poly.pdbx_strand_id
1 'polypeptide(L)'
;MIELQLPLEGIDPYVPDFVVRLAGPNHEQLSDFDAALVAQDSALSIYRYREHQFVIRQQSGEDMLGDVVLVSPSSKTVHRWIRAGSQHNTLLITERCDQLCIMCSQPPKKTHVDQFEYFLQACSLAPANSTIGLSGGEPTLYKQQLFELLLAMQSHRPSLKFHVLTNGQHFEPSDTATLAQLRNVVWGIPLYAPDPELHDKIVAKSGAFARLMASFELLGAAGAAIELRTVLTKHNGGVLPNLARFVVGHLPFIDVWAIMQLEATGFARRAWRDLFFDNSVDFDPIKEAILHVQTYGQDVALYNFPLCTVPSSFRGYAARSISDWKNRFAKACDLCTLKNDCCGFFEWHPDDHTYQEIRAI
;
A
#
# COMPACT_ATOMS: atom_id res chain seq x y z
N MET A 1 18.77 -5.19 0.69
CA MET A 1 17.27 -5.14 0.76
C MET A 1 16.89 -4.84 2.20
N ILE A 2 15.96 -3.91 2.41
CA ILE A 2 15.46 -3.55 3.75
C ILE A 2 14.60 -4.68 4.29
N GLU A 3 14.93 -5.19 5.47
CA GLU A 3 14.19 -6.29 6.09
C GLU A 3 13.03 -5.73 6.94
N LEU A 4 11.81 -6.20 6.66
CA LEU A 4 10.61 -5.83 7.44
C LEU A 4 10.30 -6.84 8.56
N GLN A 5 10.85 -8.04 8.48
CA GLN A 5 10.77 -9.07 9.51
C GLN A 5 12.17 -9.52 9.87
N LEU A 6 12.49 -9.46 11.14
CA LEU A 6 13.83 -9.69 11.68
C LEU A 6 13.81 -10.82 12.73
N PRO A 7 14.87 -11.61 12.84
CA PRO A 7 15.03 -12.59 13.91
C PRO A 7 15.11 -11.94 15.29
N LEU A 8 14.42 -12.52 16.26
CA LEU A 8 14.37 -12.13 17.66
C LEU A 8 15.06 -13.20 18.53
N GLU A 9 15.92 -12.77 19.44
CA GLU A 9 16.63 -13.63 20.40
C GLU A 9 16.60 -13.00 21.81
N GLY A 10 16.96 -13.78 22.82
CA GLY A 10 17.25 -13.29 24.18
C GLY A 10 16.04 -12.91 25.03
N ILE A 11 14.81 -13.28 24.61
CA ILE A 11 13.59 -13.08 25.38
C ILE A 11 12.87 -14.42 25.58
N ASP A 12 12.20 -14.57 26.71
CA ASP A 12 11.39 -15.76 27.02
C ASP A 12 10.23 -15.89 26.01
N PRO A 13 10.07 -17.04 25.32
CA PRO A 13 9.01 -17.25 24.34
C PRO A 13 7.59 -17.24 24.93
N TYR A 14 7.44 -17.31 26.26
CA TYR A 14 6.14 -17.19 26.94
C TYR A 14 5.70 -15.75 27.21
N VAL A 15 6.57 -14.75 26.98
CA VAL A 15 6.18 -13.35 27.04
C VAL A 15 5.16 -13.08 25.90
N PRO A 16 4.00 -12.45 26.21
CA PRO A 16 3.03 -12.07 25.17
C PRO A 16 3.63 -11.13 24.12
N ASP A 17 3.06 -11.12 22.93
CA ASP A 17 3.40 -10.15 21.90
C ASP A 17 3.17 -8.72 22.41
N PHE A 18 4.03 -7.79 21.99
CA PHE A 18 3.91 -6.37 22.37
C PHE A 18 4.43 -5.44 21.27
N VAL A 19 3.87 -4.23 21.25
CA VAL A 19 4.31 -3.17 20.32
C VAL A 19 5.12 -2.13 21.06
N VAL A 20 6.27 -1.77 20.50
CA VAL A 20 7.16 -0.73 21.05
C VAL A 20 7.74 0.14 19.95
N ARG A 21 8.14 1.37 20.33
CA ARG A 21 8.99 2.21 19.52
C ARG A 21 10.44 2.00 19.94
N LEU A 22 11.33 1.79 18.98
CA LEU A 22 12.75 1.62 19.21
C LEU A 22 13.39 2.99 19.49
N ALA A 23 13.99 3.17 20.67
CA ALA A 23 14.57 4.43 21.11
C ALA A 23 16.09 4.31 21.30
N GLY A 24 16.82 5.42 21.13
CA GLY A 24 18.27 5.49 21.33
C GLY A 24 18.68 5.35 22.81
N PRO A 25 19.99 5.18 23.07
CA PRO A 25 20.52 4.92 24.42
C PRO A 25 20.36 6.11 25.38
N ASN A 26 20.26 7.34 24.88
CA ASN A 26 20.25 8.59 25.65
C ASN A 26 18.91 9.33 25.52
N HIS A 27 17.80 8.64 25.33
CA HIS A 27 16.51 9.31 25.25
C HIS A 27 16.14 9.79 26.67
N GLU A 28 16.24 11.10 26.94
CA GLU A 28 15.98 11.70 28.26
C GLU A 28 14.54 11.56 28.74
N GLN A 29 13.62 11.15 27.83
CA GLN A 29 12.19 10.94 28.13
C GLN A 29 11.68 9.71 27.39
N LEU A 30 12.02 8.52 27.90
CA LEU A 30 11.39 7.29 27.46
C LEU A 30 9.93 7.24 27.94
N SER A 31 9.02 6.96 27.02
CA SER A 31 7.66 6.62 27.39
C SER A 31 7.55 5.13 27.79
N ASP A 32 6.44 4.75 28.40
CA ASP A 32 6.17 3.35 28.76
C ASP A 32 6.10 2.40 27.57
N PHE A 33 6.14 2.94 26.35
CA PHE A 33 6.09 2.21 25.08
C PHE A 33 7.39 2.26 24.30
N ASP A 34 8.46 2.76 24.87
CA ASP A 34 9.77 2.84 24.24
C ASP A 34 10.68 1.68 24.69
N ALA A 35 11.32 1.03 23.72
CA ALA A 35 12.40 0.08 23.98
C ALA A 35 13.75 0.80 23.80
N ALA A 36 14.49 0.96 24.89
CA ALA A 36 15.78 1.66 24.89
C ALA A 36 16.90 0.78 24.32
N LEU A 37 17.69 1.32 23.40
CA LEU A 37 18.90 0.66 22.90
C LEU A 37 19.94 0.57 24.04
N VAL A 38 20.39 -0.65 24.32
CA VAL A 38 21.40 -0.95 25.35
C VAL A 38 22.79 -1.07 24.74
N ALA A 39 22.88 -1.80 23.62
CA ALA A 39 24.12 -2.00 22.88
C ALA A 39 23.80 -2.32 21.41
N GLN A 40 24.73 -2.01 20.53
CA GLN A 40 24.61 -2.27 19.10
C GLN A 40 25.97 -2.58 18.51
N ASP A 41 26.02 -3.52 17.59
CA ASP A 41 27.12 -3.74 16.66
C ASP A 41 26.60 -3.77 15.21
N SER A 42 27.42 -4.20 14.25
CA SER A 42 27.07 -4.23 12.83
C SER A 42 25.93 -5.20 12.48
N ALA A 43 25.61 -6.16 13.35
CA ALA A 43 24.66 -7.25 13.07
C ALA A 43 23.58 -7.41 14.15
N LEU A 44 23.79 -6.85 15.34
CA LEU A 44 22.94 -7.05 16.50
C LEU A 44 22.60 -5.72 17.15
N SER A 45 21.35 -5.57 17.55
CA SER A 45 20.88 -4.48 18.41
C SER A 45 20.20 -5.06 19.63
N ILE A 46 20.63 -4.68 20.82
CA ILE A 46 20.07 -5.11 22.10
C ILE A 46 19.21 -3.99 22.65
N TYR A 47 17.94 -4.30 22.88
CA TYR A 47 16.96 -3.37 23.43
C TYR A 47 16.47 -3.83 24.79
N ARG A 48 16.11 -2.87 25.65
CA ARG A 48 15.44 -3.10 26.92
C ARG A 48 14.06 -2.44 26.91
N TYR A 49 13.05 -3.22 27.22
CA TYR A 49 11.68 -2.78 27.40
C TYR A 49 11.10 -3.32 28.70
N ARG A 50 10.82 -2.42 29.65
CA ARG A 50 10.44 -2.78 31.01
C ARG A 50 11.50 -3.71 31.64
N GLU A 51 11.05 -4.87 32.19
CA GLU A 51 11.93 -5.92 32.74
C GLU A 51 12.57 -6.84 31.68
N HIS A 52 12.16 -6.74 30.42
CA HIS A 52 12.63 -7.61 29.35
C HIS A 52 13.79 -7.00 28.58
N GLN A 53 14.73 -7.83 28.24
CA GLN A 53 15.79 -7.52 27.28
C GLN A 53 15.62 -8.45 26.07
N PHE A 54 15.81 -7.92 24.88
CA PHE A 54 15.73 -8.70 23.64
C PHE A 54 16.75 -8.21 22.61
N VAL A 55 17.08 -9.11 21.70
CA VAL A 55 18.08 -8.90 20.66
C VAL A 55 17.41 -8.98 19.30
N ILE A 56 17.61 -7.96 18.49
CA ILE A 56 17.22 -7.94 17.07
C ILE A 56 18.47 -8.20 16.25
N ARG A 57 18.42 -9.23 15.41
CA ARG A 57 19.49 -9.52 14.45
C ARG A 57 19.13 -8.90 13.09
N GLN A 58 20.04 -8.13 12.51
CA GLN A 58 19.86 -7.50 11.20
C GLN A 58 21.07 -7.75 10.30
N GLN A 59 20.80 -7.85 8.98
CA GLN A 59 21.84 -8.05 7.98
C GLN A 59 22.28 -6.74 7.33
N SER A 60 21.41 -5.74 7.30
CA SER A 60 21.60 -4.51 6.52
C SER A 60 22.34 -3.39 7.26
N GLY A 61 22.52 -3.47 8.59
CA GLY A 61 23.08 -2.38 9.40
C GLY A 61 22.26 -1.09 9.35
N GLU A 62 20.97 -1.16 9.00
CA GLU A 62 20.08 0.00 8.95
C GLU A 62 19.81 0.56 10.34
N ASP A 63 19.70 1.88 10.41
CA ASP A 63 19.17 2.55 11.60
C ASP A 63 17.69 2.25 11.76
N MET A 64 17.30 1.72 12.91
CA MET A 64 15.91 1.43 13.27
C MET A 64 15.38 2.42 14.33
N LEU A 65 16.12 3.48 14.61
CA LEU A 65 15.71 4.47 15.61
C LEU A 65 14.38 5.12 15.25
N GLY A 66 13.43 5.05 16.16
CA GLY A 66 12.08 5.57 15.96
C GLY A 66 11.13 4.61 15.26
N ASP A 67 11.60 3.45 14.78
CA ASP A 67 10.71 2.43 14.21
C ASP A 67 9.73 1.90 15.27
N VAL A 68 8.50 1.67 14.85
CA VAL A 68 7.50 0.97 15.67
C VAL A 68 7.44 -0.48 15.21
N VAL A 69 7.66 -1.37 16.16
CA VAL A 69 7.80 -2.80 15.89
C VAL A 69 6.83 -3.61 16.74
N LEU A 70 6.30 -4.69 16.16
CA LEU A 70 5.69 -5.79 16.90
C LEU A 70 6.77 -6.80 17.26
N VAL A 71 6.98 -7.05 18.53
CA VAL A 71 7.86 -8.08 19.07
C VAL A 71 7.02 -9.29 19.38
N SER A 72 7.31 -10.42 18.73
CA SER A 72 6.60 -11.69 18.89
C SER A 72 7.56 -12.78 19.43
N PRO A 73 7.69 -12.92 20.77
CA PRO A 73 8.62 -13.85 21.39
C PRO A 73 8.36 -15.30 21.02
N SER A 74 7.10 -15.72 20.97
CA SER A 74 6.71 -17.11 20.63
C SER A 74 7.11 -17.53 19.23
N SER A 75 7.06 -16.60 18.26
CA SER A 75 7.47 -16.82 16.87
C SER A 75 8.94 -16.49 16.62
N LYS A 76 9.63 -15.92 17.61
CA LYS A 76 11.03 -15.44 17.52
C LYS A 76 11.24 -14.43 16.40
N THR A 77 10.31 -13.50 16.25
CA THR A 77 10.33 -12.48 15.20
C THR A 77 10.03 -11.09 15.72
N VAL A 78 10.61 -10.10 15.06
CA VAL A 78 10.25 -8.69 15.17
C VAL A 78 9.75 -8.22 13.82
N HIS A 79 8.56 -7.61 13.79
CA HIS A 79 7.99 -7.04 12.59
C HIS A 79 8.10 -5.50 12.64
N ARG A 80 8.79 -4.91 11.69
CA ARG A 80 8.91 -3.45 11.52
C ARG A 80 7.63 -2.93 10.85
N TRP A 81 6.64 -2.61 11.63
CA TRP A 81 5.34 -2.18 11.14
C TRP A 81 5.33 -0.74 10.64
N ILE A 82 6.03 0.15 11.36
CA ILE A 82 6.17 1.55 10.97
C ILE A 82 7.64 1.90 11.06
N ARG A 83 8.26 2.16 9.92
CA ARG A 83 9.64 2.63 9.82
C ARG A 83 9.64 4.14 9.89
N ALA A 84 10.38 4.71 10.83
CA ALA A 84 10.42 6.17 11.06
C ALA A 84 10.91 6.96 9.84
N GLY A 85 11.90 6.41 9.11
CA GLY A 85 12.47 7.00 7.90
C GLY A 85 11.70 6.71 6.61
N SER A 86 10.61 5.93 6.64
CA SER A 86 9.87 5.56 5.44
C SER A 86 8.59 6.39 5.28
N GLN A 87 8.29 6.78 4.05
CA GLN A 87 7.01 7.40 3.71
C GLN A 87 5.93 6.36 3.31
N HIS A 88 6.30 5.08 3.22
CA HIS A 88 5.43 3.99 2.76
C HIS A 88 5.31 2.92 3.83
N ASN A 89 4.57 3.22 4.89
CA ASN A 89 4.25 2.27 5.95
C ASN A 89 2.86 1.71 5.72
N THR A 90 2.71 0.39 5.74
CA THR A 90 1.42 -0.28 5.51
C THR A 90 1.22 -1.39 6.52
N LEU A 91 0.11 -1.33 7.25
CA LEU A 91 -0.34 -2.38 8.16
C LEU A 91 -1.24 -3.36 7.40
N LEU A 92 -0.95 -4.64 7.56
CA LEU A 92 -1.71 -5.73 6.97
C LEU A 92 -2.85 -6.13 7.91
N ILE A 93 -4.03 -5.52 7.70
CA ILE A 93 -5.19 -5.70 8.58
C ILE A 93 -5.67 -7.15 8.59
N THR A 94 -5.71 -7.78 7.43
CA THR A 94 -6.11 -9.19 7.27
C THR A 94 -5.56 -9.76 5.99
N GLU A 95 -5.37 -11.07 5.94
CA GLU A 95 -5.08 -11.78 4.69
C GLU A 95 -6.33 -12.42 4.07
N ARG A 96 -7.52 -12.30 4.71
CA ARG A 96 -8.79 -12.75 4.13
C ARG A 96 -9.30 -11.74 3.11
N CYS A 97 -9.86 -12.27 2.03
CA CYS A 97 -10.57 -11.47 1.02
C CYS A 97 -11.72 -12.29 0.44
N ASP A 98 -12.75 -11.62 0.00
CA ASP A 98 -13.93 -12.20 -0.64
C ASP A 98 -13.89 -12.08 -2.17
N GLN A 99 -12.74 -11.65 -2.73
CA GLN A 99 -12.42 -11.64 -4.16
C GLN A 99 -11.15 -12.43 -4.46
N LEU A 100 -11.02 -12.91 -5.71
CA LEU A 100 -9.86 -13.63 -6.22
C LEU A 100 -9.32 -12.96 -7.48
N CYS A 101 -9.04 -11.67 -7.38
CA CYS A 101 -8.57 -10.85 -8.51
C CYS A 101 -7.41 -11.53 -9.25
N ILE A 102 -7.50 -11.63 -10.58
CA ILE A 102 -6.51 -12.36 -11.40
C ILE A 102 -5.09 -11.83 -11.26
N MET A 103 -4.93 -10.56 -10.87
CA MET A 103 -3.63 -9.90 -10.66
C MET A 103 -3.27 -9.71 -9.18
N CYS A 104 -4.00 -10.34 -8.25
CA CYS A 104 -3.80 -10.11 -6.82
C CYS A 104 -2.34 -10.35 -6.41
N SER A 105 -1.72 -9.30 -5.86
CA SER A 105 -0.34 -9.35 -5.34
C SER A 105 -0.24 -10.15 -4.04
N GLN A 106 -1.36 -10.27 -3.31
CA GLN A 106 -1.46 -10.91 -2.00
C GLN A 106 -2.63 -11.89 -1.99
N PRO A 107 -2.45 -13.11 -2.54
CA PRO A 107 -3.51 -14.11 -2.61
C PRO A 107 -4.15 -14.37 -1.24
N PRO A 108 -5.50 -14.38 -1.16
CA PRO A 108 -6.19 -14.51 0.10
C PRO A 108 -5.88 -15.79 0.86
N LYS A 109 -5.79 -15.68 2.18
CA LYS A 109 -5.76 -16.81 3.12
C LYS A 109 -7.12 -17.01 3.78
N LYS A 110 -7.36 -18.23 4.29
CA LYS A 110 -8.62 -18.54 4.98
C LYS A 110 -8.64 -18.09 6.44
N THR A 111 -7.46 -17.98 7.04
CA THR A 111 -7.28 -17.62 8.46
C THR A 111 -7.13 -16.11 8.61
N HIS A 112 -7.60 -15.61 9.75
CA HIS A 112 -7.38 -14.25 10.22
C HIS A 112 -6.81 -14.31 11.63
N VAL A 113 -5.88 -13.43 11.92
CA VAL A 113 -5.38 -13.15 13.27
C VAL A 113 -5.80 -11.73 13.60
N ASP A 114 -6.60 -11.57 14.65
CA ASP A 114 -7.01 -10.24 15.10
C ASP A 114 -5.81 -9.55 15.78
N GLN A 115 -5.40 -8.42 15.20
CA GLN A 115 -4.29 -7.61 15.69
C GLN A 115 -4.70 -6.13 15.86
N PHE A 116 -5.99 -5.81 15.88
CA PHE A 116 -6.45 -4.43 15.91
C PHE A 116 -5.97 -3.66 17.15
N GLU A 117 -5.87 -4.30 18.30
CA GLU A 117 -5.29 -3.69 19.50
C GLU A 117 -3.83 -3.29 19.30
N TYR A 118 -3.03 -4.15 18.68
CA TYR A 118 -1.64 -3.85 18.35
C TYR A 118 -1.52 -2.79 17.25
N PHE A 119 -2.42 -2.77 16.26
CA PHE A 119 -2.44 -1.72 15.24
C PHE A 119 -2.78 -0.35 15.84
N LEU A 120 -3.74 -0.30 16.76
CA LEU A 120 -4.07 0.92 17.50
C LEU A 120 -2.84 1.45 18.25
N GLN A 121 -2.13 0.57 18.94
CA GLN A 121 -0.91 0.90 19.67
C GLN A 121 0.20 1.37 18.72
N ALA A 122 0.42 0.65 17.61
CA ALA A 122 1.42 1.04 16.61
C ALA A 122 1.14 2.42 15.99
N CYS A 123 -0.11 2.69 15.61
CA CYS A 123 -0.51 3.99 15.08
C CYS A 123 -0.32 5.10 16.13
N SER A 124 -0.58 4.81 17.41
CA SER A 124 -0.38 5.79 18.49
C SER A 124 1.08 6.20 18.64
N LEU A 125 2.02 5.32 18.31
CA LEU A 125 3.47 5.53 18.41
C LEU A 125 4.09 6.05 17.09
N ALA A 126 3.34 6.08 16.00
CA ALA A 126 3.83 6.52 14.70
C ALA A 126 4.37 7.95 14.72
N PRO A 127 5.37 8.31 13.90
CA PRO A 127 5.80 9.69 13.75
C PRO A 127 4.64 10.62 13.37
N ALA A 128 4.67 11.85 13.86
CA ALA A 128 3.66 12.86 13.51
C ALA A 128 3.67 13.12 11.98
N ASN A 129 2.52 13.45 11.44
CA ASN A 129 2.32 13.73 10.00
C ASN A 129 2.62 12.54 9.05
N SER A 130 2.71 11.32 9.58
CA SER A 130 2.86 10.12 8.76
C SER A 130 1.55 9.78 8.05
N THR A 131 1.69 9.16 6.87
CA THR A 131 0.59 8.46 6.21
C THR A 131 0.77 6.96 6.40
N ILE A 132 -0.26 6.28 6.92
CA ILE A 132 -0.25 4.84 7.18
C ILE A 132 -1.25 4.16 6.24
N GLY A 133 -0.75 3.24 5.42
CA GLY A 133 -1.58 2.36 4.63
C GLY A 133 -2.25 1.29 5.51
N LEU A 134 -3.54 1.08 5.33
CA LEU A 134 -4.27 -0.04 5.91
C LEU A 134 -4.73 -0.93 4.74
N SER A 135 -4.16 -2.10 4.63
CA SER A 135 -4.32 -2.96 3.47
C SER A 135 -4.43 -4.43 3.87
N GLY A 136 -4.35 -5.30 2.90
CA GLY A 136 -4.35 -6.74 3.11
C GLY A 136 -5.10 -7.48 2.01
N GLY A 137 -5.90 -8.47 2.40
CA GLY A 137 -6.93 -9.02 1.55
C GLY A 137 -8.05 -7.98 1.38
N GLU A 138 -9.02 -7.98 2.30
CA GLU A 138 -10.08 -6.97 2.33
C GLU A 138 -10.31 -6.48 3.77
N PRO A 139 -9.81 -5.27 4.10
CA PRO A 139 -9.94 -4.72 5.45
C PRO A 139 -11.38 -4.53 5.92
N THR A 140 -12.32 -4.22 5.02
CA THR A 140 -13.73 -3.98 5.38
C THR A 140 -14.51 -5.24 5.72
N LEU A 141 -13.92 -6.44 5.60
CA LEU A 141 -14.44 -7.65 6.26
C LEU A 141 -14.48 -7.49 7.79
N TYR A 142 -13.66 -6.61 8.33
CA TYR A 142 -13.57 -6.24 9.75
C TYR A 142 -13.89 -4.75 9.94
N LYS A 143 -14.93 -4.29 9.22
CA LYS A 143 -15.31 -2.88 9.07
C LYS A 143 -15.50 -2.17 10.42
N GLN A 144 -16.14 -2.82 11.40
CA GLN A 144 -16.38 -2.20 12.69
C GLN A 144 -15.07 -1.87 13.41
N GLN A 145 -14.16 -2.83 13.54
CA GLN A 145 -12.85 -2.62 14.19
C GLN A 145 -12.01 -1.61 13.41
N LEU A 146 -12.08 -1.64 12.06
CA LEU A 146 -11.41 -0.66 11.21
C LEU A 146 -11.91 0.77 11.47
N PHE A 147 -13.22 0.97 11.56
CA PHE A 147 -13.81 2.28 11.86
C PHE A 147 -13.45 2.75 13.28
N GLU A 148 -13.51 1.86 14.27
CA GLU A 148 -13.10 2.17 15.65
C GLU A 148 -11.64 2.64 15.72
N LEU A 149 -10.73 1.95 15.04
CA LEU A 149 -9.32 2.35 14.92
C LEU A 149 -9.18 3.74 14.29
N LEU A 150 -9.82 3.97 13.15
CA LEU A 150 -9.72 5.24 12.41
C LEU A 150 -10.29 6.42 13.22
N LEU A 151 -11.44 6.24 13.84
CA LEU A 151 -12.06 7.27 14.69
C LEU A 151 -11.21 7.58 15.93
N ALA A 152 -10.68 6.55 16.58
CA ALA A 152 -9.77 6.71 17.72
C ALA A 152 -8.52 7.49 17.31
N MET A 153 -7.91 7.15 16.18
CA MET A 153 -6.72 7.84 15.68
C MET A 153 -7.02 9.27 15.24
N GLN A 154 -8.15 9.53 14.62
CA GLN A 154 -8.57 10.89 14.27
C GLN A 154 -8.71 11.78 15.51
N SER A 155 -9.22 11.22 16.62
CA SER A 155 -9.35 11.95 17.89
C SER A 155 -8.02 12.17 18.61
N HIS A 156 -7.19 11.11 18.73
CA HIS A 156 -5.97 11.14 19.55
C HIS A 156 -4.71 11.56 18.79
N ARG A 157 -4.67 11.32 17.48
CA ARG A 157 -3.52 11.57 16.60
C ARG A 157 -3.97 12.24 15.29
N PRO A 158 -4.57 13.45 15.33
CA PRO A 158 -5.18 14.11 14.17
C PRO A 158 -4.17 14.47 13.07
N SER A 159 -2.88 14.47 13.36
CA SER A 159 -1.82 14.67 12.35
C SER A 159 -1.54 13.45 11.49
N LEU A 160 -2.00 12.25 11.89
CA LEU A 160 -1.86 11.05 11.07
C LEU A 160 -2.89 11.05 9.94
N LYS A 161 -2.46 10.56 8.79
CA LYS A 161 -3.33 10.28 7.64
C LYS A 161 -3.38 8.78 7.40
N PHE A 162 -4.50 8.30 6.91
CA PHE A 162 -4.69 6.90 6.58
C PHE A 162 -5.05 6.73 5.11
N HIS A 163 -4.46 5.72 4.49
CA HIS A 163 -4.80 5.30 3.13
C HIS A 163 -5.34 3.86 3.21
N VAL A 164 -6.66 3.72 3.17
CA VAL A 164 -7.32 2.41 3.30
C VAL A 164 -7.54 1.82 1.91
N LEU A 165 -6.89 0.69 1.64
CA LEU A 165 -7.05 -0.04 0.39
C LEU A 165 -8.15 -1.10 0.56
N THR A 166 -9.26 -0.92 -0.11
CA THR A 166 -10.44 -1.81 -0.02
C THR A 166 -11.01 -2.11 -1.40
N ASN A 167 -11.60 -3.28 -1.56
CA ASN A 167 -12.34 -3.63 -2.77
C ASN A 167 -13.72 -2.94 -2.87
N GLY A 168 -14.11 -2.19 -1.84
CA GLY A 168 -15.34 -1.41 -1.83
C GLY A 168 -16.63 -2.22 -1.79
N GLN A 169 -16.62 -3.49 -1.34
CA GLN A 169 -17.79 -4.36 -1.41
C GLN A 169 -18.69 -4.33 -0.17
N HIS A 170 -18.25 -3.69 0.93
CA HIS A 170 -18.86 -3.88 2.25
C HIS A 170 -19.44 -2.60 2.86
N PHE A 171 -19.44 -1.49 2.13
CA PHE A 171 -20.09 -0.27 2.61
C PHE A 171 -21.62 -0.40 2.52
N GLU A 172 -22.28 0.10 3.55
CA GLU A 172 -23.72 0.07 3.74
C GLU A 172 -24.26 1.48 4.03
N PRO A 173 -25.55 1.77 3.80
CA PRO A 173 -26.11 3.08 4.08
C PRO A 173 -25.91 3.57 5.52
N SER A 174 -25.87 2.64 6.48
CA SER A 174 -25.57 2.92 7.89
C SER A 174 -24.15 3.48 8.13
N ASP A 175 -23.22 3.28 7.22
CA ASP A 175 -21.82 3.72 7.35
C ASP A 175 -21.65 5.19 6.99
N THR A 176 -22.61 5.80 6.27
CA THR A 176 -22.48 7.16 5.71
C THR A 176 -22.10 8.20 6.74
N ALA A 177 -22.68 8.15 7.94
CA ALA A 177 -22.38 9.08 9.02
C ALA A 177 -20.93 8.92 9.53
N THR A 178 -20.44 7.70 9.67
CA THR A 178 -19.04 7.41 10.05
C THR A 178 -18.07 7.84 8.97
N LEU A 179 -18.35 7.50 7.71
CA LEU A 179 -17.52 7.90 6.58
C LEU A 179 -17.39 9.43 6.48
N ALA A 180 -18.47 10.16 6.71
CA ALA A 180 -18.49 11.62 6.72
C ALA A 180 -17.64 12.24 7.87
N GLN A 181 -17.42 11.53 8.94
CA GLN A 181 -16.55 11.95 10.05
C GLN A 181 -15.06 11.75 9.76
N LEU A 182 -14.69 10.73 8.99
CA LEU A 182 -13.30 10.32 8.74
C LEU A 182 -12.60 11.25 7.75
N ARG A 183 -12.11 12.41 8.23
CA ARG A 183 -11.50 13.46 7.40
C ARG A 183 -10.02 13.26 7.06
N ASN A 184 -9.34 12.39 7.80
CA ASN A 184 -7.93 12.06 7.61
C ASN A 184 -7.73 10.73 6.86
N VAL A 185 -8.76 10.22 6.20
CA VAL A 185 -8.75 8.95 5.48
C VAL A 185 -8.96 9.16 3.99
N VAL A 186 -8.09 8.55 3.18
CA VAL A 186 -8.26 8.38 1.74
C VAL A 186 -8.62 6.92 1.47
N TRP A 187 -9.69 6.69 0.74
CA TRP A 187 -10.16 5.36 0.35
C TRP A 187 -9.61 4.99 -1.02
N GLY A 188 -8.66 4.05 -1.06
CA GLY A 188 -8.09 3.52 -2.30
C GLY A 188 -8.97 2.40 -2.83
N ILE A 189 -9.77 2.68 -3.88
CA ILE A 189 -10.82 1.78 -4.37
C ILE A 189 -10.56 1.39 -5.82
N PRO A 190 -10.59 0.08 -6.16
CA PRO A 190 -10.30 -0.39 -7.50
C PRO A 190 -11.50 -0.28 -8.45
N LEU A 191 -11.22 0.13 -9.70
CA LEU A 191 -12.13 -0.03 -10.82
C LEU A 191 -11.33 -0.43 -12.06
N TYR A 192 -11.68 -1.55 -12.70
CA TYR A 192 -10.86 -2.15 -13.75
C TYR A 192 -11.46 -2.05 -15.16
N ALA A 193 -12.75 -1.83 -15.28
CA ALA A 193 -13.44 -1.68 -16.54
C ALA A 193 -14.72 -0.84 -16.36
N PRO A 194 -15.23 -0.22 -17.45
CA PRO A 194 -16.46 0.57 -17.39
C PRO A 194 -17.74 -0.28 -17.39
N ASP A 195 -17.62 -1.57 -17.55
CA ASP A 195 -18.73 -2.52 -17.65
C ASP A 195 -18.61 -3.66 -16.61
N PRO A 196 -19.76 -4.22 -16.18
CA PRO A 196 -19.79 -5.27 -15.16
C PRO A 196 -19.09 -6.56 -15.60
N GLU A 197 -19.19 -6.95 -16.87
CA GLU A 197 -18.69 -8.24 -17.34
C GLU A 197 -17.17 -8.34 -17.20
N LEU A 198 -16.46 -7.35 -17.68
CA LEU A 198 -14.99 -7.33 -17.60
C LEU A 198 -14.52 -7.06 -16.18
N HIS A 199 -15.18 -6.13 -15.45
CA HIS A 199 -14.79 -5.85 -14.05
C HIS A 199 -14.92 -7.11 -13.19
N ASP A 200 -16.09 -7.76 -13.21
CA ASP A 200 -16.39 -8.95 -12.41
C ASP A 200 -15.45 -10.12 -12.77
N LYS A 201 -15.13 -10.27 -14.05
CA LYS A 201 -14.13 -11.25 -14.51
C LYS A 201 -12.74 -10.98 -13.94
N ILE A 202 -12.29 -9.72 -13.91
CA ILE A 202 -10.97 -9.35 -13.39
C ILE A 202 -10.89 -9.58 -11.87
N VAL A 203 -11.93 -9.24 -11.12
CA VAL A 203 -11.96 -9.46 -9.67
C VAL A 203 -12.42 -10.86 -9.27
N ALA A 204 -12.79 -11.69 -10.27
CA ALA A 204 -13.30 -13.06 -10.12
C ALA A 204 -14.47 -13.16 -9.13
N LYS A 205 -15.42 -12.21 -9.22
CA LYS A 205 -16.60 -12.16 -8.35
C LYS A 205 -17.79 -11.55 -9.10
N SER A 206 -18.81 -12.33 -9.36
CA SER A 206 -20.05 -11.87 -9.99
C SER A 206 -20.78 -10.83 -9.13
N GLY A 207 -21.30 -9.78 -9.75
CA GLY A 207 -22.03 -8.69 -9.11
C GLY A 207 -21.13 -7.73 -8.32
N ALA A 208 -19.80 -7.83 -8.45
CA ALA A 208 -18.86 -6.94 -7.77
C ALA A 208 -18.99 -5.51 -8.28
N PHE A 209 -19.13 -5.32 -9.59
CA PHE A 209 -19.32 -3.99 -10.18
C PHE A 209 -20.54 -3.26 -9.62
N ALA A 210 -21.68 -3.93 -9.55
CA ALA A 210 -22.91 -3.31 -9.05
C ALA A 210 -22.78 -2.87 -7.58
N ARG A 211 -22.18 -3.73 -6.73
CA ARG A 211 -21.89 -3.37 -5.33
C ARG A 211 -20.90 -2.23 -5.21
N LEU A 212 -19.87 -2.21 -6.06
CA LEU A 212 -18.89 -1.15 -6.10
C LEU A 212 -19.54 0.20 -6.47
N MET A 213 -20.44 0.23 -7.45
CA MET A 213 -21.17 1.46 -7.80
C MET A 213 -22.02 1.97 -6.63
N ALA A 214 -22.74 1.09 -5.92
CA ALA A 214 -23.47 1.47 -4.71
C ALA A 214 -22.54 2.03 -3.62
N SER A 215 -21.35 1.48 -3.48
CA SER A 215 -20.35 1.99 -2.53
C SER A 215 -19.82 3.38 -2.92
N PHE A 216 -19.62 3.64 -4.22
CA PHE A 216 -19.23 4.97 -4.68
C PHE A 216 -20.33 6.01 -4.40
N GLU A 217 -21.61 5.66 -4.53
CA GLU A 217 -22.71 6.55 -4.16
C GLU A 217 -22.67 6.92 -2.67
N LEU A 218 -22.43 5.94 -1.79
CA LEU A 218 -22.32 6.17 -0.34
C LEU A 218 -21.12 7.03 0.03
N LEU A 219 -19.96 6.73 -0.54
CA LEU A 219 -18.72 7.48 -0.31
C LEU A 219 -18.81 8.92 -0.84
N GLY A 220 -19.36 9.10 -2.03
CA GLY A 220 -19.62 10.42 -2.60
C GLY A 220 -20.61 11.22 -1.75
N ALA A 221 -21.70 10.62 -1.31
CA ALA A 221 -22.67 11.26 -0.40
C ALA A 221 -22.05 11.64 0.95
N ALA A 222 -21.10 10.84 1.46
CA ALA A 222 -20.36 11.14 2.69
C ALA A 222 -19.29 12.23 2.49
N GLY A 223 -18.95 12.60 1.26
CA GLY A 223 -17.81 13.48 0.95
C GLY A 223 -16.47 12.86 1.36
N ALA A 224 -16.35 11.54 1.26
CA ALA A 224 -15.13 10.80 1.56
C ALA A 224 -14.08 11.03 0.48
N ALA A 225 -12.81 11.18 0.86
CA ALA A 225 -11.71 11.30 -0.09
C ALA A 225 -11.44 9.94 -0.76
N ILE A 226 -11.38 9.92 -2.09
CA ILE A 226 -11.28 8.69 -2.89
C ILE A 226 -10.09 8.77 -3.86
N GLU A 227 -9.16 7.81 -3.75
CA GLU A 227 -8.22 7.45 -4.79
C GLU A 227 -8.78 6.29 -5.60
N LEU A 228 -9.22 6.54 -6.83
CA LEU A 228 -9.59 5.47 -7.75
C LEU A 228 -8.33 4.77 -8.23
N ARG A 229 -8.31 3.42 -8.23
CA ARG A 229 -7.12 2.63 -8.55
C ARG A 229 -7.41 1.66 -9.70
N THR A 230 -6.59 1.74 -10.76
CA THR A 230 -6.71 0.81 -11.88
C THR A 230 -5.35 0.18 -12.18
N VAL A 231 -5.19 -1.10 -11.82
CA VAL A 231 -4.01 -1.87 -12.23
C VAL A 231 -4.17 -2.28 -13.69
N LEU A 232 -3.19 -1.92 -14.51
CA LEU A 232 -3.19 -2.25 -15.94
C LEU A 232 -2.82 -3.71 -16.16
N THR A 233 -3.59 -4.34 -17.03
CA THR A 233 -3.36 -5.68 -17.54
C THR A 233 -3.68 -5.71 -19.05
N LYS A 234 -3.28 -6.76 -19.76
CA LYS A 234 -3.70 -6.98 -21.14
C LYS A 234 -5.22 -7.04 -21.30
N HIS A 235 -5.96 -7.38 -20.23
CA HIS A 235 -7.41 -7.46 -20.28
C HIS A 235 -8.09 -6.10 -20.30
N ASN A 236 -7.54 -5.09 -19.64
CA ASN A 236 -8.16 -3.77 -19.50
C ASN A 236 -7.38 -2.61 -20.13
N GLY A 237 -6.15 -2.83 -20.61
CA GLY A 237 -5.36 -1.79 -21.25
C GLY A 237 -6.07 -1.13 -22.42
N GLY A 238 -6.65 -1.93 -23.32
CA GLY A 238 -7.36 -1.42 -24.52
C GLY A 238 -8.68 -0.73 -24.22
N VAL A 239 -9.32 -0.99 -23.06
CA VAL A 239 -10.58 -0.31 -22.67
C VAL A 239 -10.36 0.90 -21.77
N LEU A 240 -9.12 1.24 -21.46
CA LEU A 240 -8.77 2.35 -20.57
C LEU A 240 -9.37 3.70 -21.03
N PRO A 241 -9.41 4.06 -22.33
CA PRO A 241 -10.08 5.27 -22.80
C PRO A 241 -11.59 5.27 -22.51
N ASN A 242 -12.25 4.10 -22.59
CA ASN A 242 -13.68 3.98 -22.26
C ASN A 242 -13.87 4.10 -20.73
N LEU A 243 -12.97 3.54 -19.94
CA LEU A 243 -12.98 3.69 -18.50
C LEU A 243 -12.80 5.16 -18.10
N ALA A 244 -11.94 5.91 -18.79
CA ALA A 244 -11.78 7.35 -18.56
C ALA A 244 -13.09 8.12 -18.79
N ARG A 245 -13.84 7.81 -19.86
CA ARG A 245 -15.16 8.42 -20.12
C ARG A 245 -16.16 8.05 -19.02
N PHE A 246 -16.13 6.82 -18.58
CA PHE A 246 -16.99 6.35 -17.48
C PHE A 246 -16.67 7.10 -16.16
N VAL A 247 -15.39 7.21 -15.81
CA VAL A 247 -14.93 7.91 -14.60
C VAL A 247 -15.41 9.36 -14.60
N VAL A 248 -15.17 10.10 -15.66
CA VAL A 248 -15.62 11.49 -15.79
C VAL A 248 -17.15 11.62 -15.68
N GLY A 249 -17.90 10.71 -16.32
CA GLY A 249 -19.36 10.79 -16.37
C GLY A 249 -20.08 10.33 -15.09
N HIS A 250 -19.49 9.39 -14.34
CA HIS A 250 -20.17 8.76 -13.22
C HIS A 250 -19.48 8.97 -11.86
N LEU A 251 -18.19 9.28 -11.85
CA LEU A 251 -17.40 9.44 -10.63
C LEU A 251 -16.68 10.81 -10.57
N PRO A 252 -17.40 11.94 -10.82
CA PRO A 252 -16.76 13.27 -10.85
C PRO A 252 -16.24 13.74 -9.48
N PHE A 253 -16.57 13.02 -8.42
CA PHE A 253 -16.25 13.33 -7.03
C PHE A 253 -15.00 12.62 -6.51
N ILE A 254 -14.29 11.82 -7.31
CA ILE A 254 -13.01 11.23 -6.89
C ILE A 254 -11.93 12.32 -6.87
N ASP A 255 -10.98 12.18 -5.93
CA ASP A 255 -9.89 13.16 -5.79
C ASP A 255 -8.78 12.91 -6.79
N VAL A 256 -8.43 11.65 -7.05
CA VAL A 256 -7.39 11.28 -8.00
C VAL A 256 -7.65 9.90 -8.60
N TRP A 257 -7.31 9.73 -9.88
CA TRP A 257 -7.27 8.42 -10.52
C TRP A 257 -5.83 7.90 -10.65
N ALA A 258 -5.48 6.89 -9.87
CA ALA A 258 -4.20 6.20 -9.92
C ALA A 258 -4.25 5.05 -10.95
N ILE A 259 -3.63 5.23 -12.10
CA ILE A 259 -3.37 4.16 -13.07
C ILE A 259 -2.06 3.50 -12.66
N MET A 260 -2.05 2.18 -12.49
CA MET A 260 -0.93 1.46 -11.88
C MET A 260 -0.40 0.39 -12.80
N GLN A 261 0.92 0.32 -12.91
CA GLN A 261 1.55 -0.82 -13.58
C GLN A 261 1.54 -2.06 -12.68
N LEU A 262 1.43 -3.23 -13.31
CA LEU A 262 1.32 -4.53 -12.66
C LEU A 262 2.58 -4.89 -11.87
N GLU A 263 2.40 -5.42 -10.68
CA GLU A 263 3.46 -5.98 -9.83
C GLU A 263 3.52 -7.50 -9.99
N ALA A 264 4.71 -8.05 -10.31
CA ALA A 264 4.91 -9.49 -10.60
C ALA A 264 5.00 -10.33 -9.31
N THR A 265 3.94 -10.32 -8.51
CA THR A 265 3.85 -11.10 -7.26
C THR A 265 2.49 -11.78 -7.13
N GLY A 266 2.34 -12.71 -6.20
CA GLY A 266 1.08 -13.41 -5.96
C GLY A 266 0.53 -14.13 -7.20
N PHE A 267 -0.75 -13.90 -7.53
CA PHE A 267 -1.38 -14.46 -8.72
C PHE A 267 -0.81 -13.87 -10.01
N ALA A 268 -0.48 -12.58 -10.01
CA ALA A 268 0.12 -11.91 -11.16
C ALA A 268 1.44 -12.57 -11.58
N ARG A 269 2.27 -13.03 -10.64
CA ARG A 269 3.53 -13.72 -10.94
C ARG A 269 3.32 -14.99 -11.77
N ARG A 270 2.28 -15.76 -11.47
CA ARG A 270 1.96 -17.01 -12.18
C ARG A 270 1.40 -16.76 -13.57
N ALA A 271 0.61 -15.69 -13.72
CA ALA A 271 -0.07 -15.32 -14.95
C ALA A 271 0.61 -14.14 -15.68
N TRP A 272 1.88 -13.84 -15.37
CA TRP A 272 2.57 -12.63 -15.81
C TRP A 272 2.48 -12.42 -17.34
N ARG A 273 2.79 -13.45 -18.13
CA ARG A 273 2.77 -13.39 -19.60
C ARG A 273 1.40 -13.02 -20.16
N ASP A 274 0.34 -13.47 -19.50
CA ASP A 274 -1.03 -13.26 -19.94
C ASP A 274 -1.61 -11.92 -19.44
N LEU A 275 -1.01 -11.37 -18.37
CA LEU A 275 -1.52 -10.16 -17.72
C LEU A 275 -0.71 -8.90 -18.03
N PHE A 276 0.62 -9.00 -18.14
CA PHE A 276 1.48 -7.82 -18.24
C PHE A 276 1.20 -7.01 -19.52
N PHE A 277 0.79 -5.76 -19.35
CA PHE A 277 0.61 -4.78 -20.40
C PHE A 277 1.87 -3.93 -20.54
N ASP A 278 2.57 -4.04 -21.67
CA ASP A 278 3.80 -3.31 -21.92
C ASP A 278 3.51 -1.91 -22.47
N ASN A 279 3.48 -0.93 -21.57
CA ASN A 279 3.27 0.46 -21.93
C ASN A 279 4.48 1.13 -22.58
N SER A 280 5.63 0.48 -22.63
CA SER A 280 6.79 1.00 -23.38
C SER A 280 6.60 0.87 -24.90
N VAL A 281 5.78 -0.09 -25.32
CA VAL A 281 5.41 -0.35 -26.73
C VAL A 281 4.12 0.36 -27.11
N ASP A 282 3.11 0.32 -26.21
CA ASP A 282 1.80 0.92 -26.46
C ASP A 282 1.37 1.80 -25.28
N PHE A 283 1.63 3.09 -25.40
CA PHE A 283 1.23 4.10 -24.42
C PHE A 283 -0.08 4.82 -24.81
N ASP A 284 -0.59 4.65 -26.01
CA ASP A 284 -1.73 5.42 -26.51
C ASP A 284 -3.01 5.28 -25.66
N PRO A 285 -3.42 4.11 -25.17
CA PRO A 285 -4.59 4.02 -24.31
C PRO A 285 -4.45 4.82 -23.01
N ILE A 286 -3.25 4.85 -22.42
CA ILE A 286 -2.95 5.60 -21.21
C ILE A 286 -2.98 7.11 -21.50
N LYS A 287 -2.36 7.52 -22.60
CA LYS A 287 -2.35 8.91 -23.06
C LYS A 287 -3.77 9.44 -23.28
N GLU A 288 -4.60 8.69 -24.03
CA GLU A 288 -5.99 9.08 -24.29
C GLU A 288 -6.78 9.22 -22.97
N ALA A 289 -6.60 8.28 -22.04
CA ALA A 289 -7.26 8.31 -20.75
C ALA A 289 -6.86 9.56 -19.94
N ILE A 290 -5.55 9.84 -19.82
CA ILE A 290 -5.04 11.02 -19.12
C ILE A 290 -5.60 12.30 -19.71
N LEU A 291 -5.48 12.49 -21.03
CA LEU A 291 -5.93 13.69 -21.71
C LEU A 291 -7.45 13.92 -21.54
N HIS A 292 -8.23 12.82 -21.63
CA HIS A 292 -9.66 12.90 -21.44
C HIS A 292 -10.03 13.36 -20.02
N VAL A 293 -9.51 12.69 -19.00
CA VAL A 293 -9.81 12.99 -17.59
C VAL A 293 -9.39 14.40 -17.22
N GLN A 294 -8.23 14.87 -17.69
CA GLN A 294 -7.76 16.24 -17.47
C GLN A 294 -8.60 17.32 -18.11
N THR A 295 -9.20 17.02 -19.27
CA THR A 295 -10.13 17.96 -19.93
C THR A 295 -11.31 18.32 -19.01
N TYR A 296 -11.64 17.45 -18.06
CA TYR A 296 -12.70 17.64 -17.07
C TYR A 296 -12.18 18.03 -15.68
N GLY A 297 -10.87 18.32 -15.56
CA GLY A 297 -10.27 18.85 -14.35
C GLY A 297 -10.05 17.82 -13.23
N GLN A 298 -10.08 16.52 -13.56
CA GLN A 298 -9.77 15.47 -12.58
C GLN A 298 -8.27 15.14 -12.59
N ASP A 299 -7.69 14.86 -11.42
CA ASP A 299 -6.30 14.53 -11.27
C ASP A 299 -6.02 13.05 -11.62
N VAL A 300 -4.88 12.82 -12.28
CA VAL A 300 -4.38 11.48 -12.64
C VAL A 300 -2.96 11.29 -12.15
N ALA A 301 -2.65 10.11 -11.63
CA ALA A 301 -1.30 9.69 -11.29
C ALA A 301 -0.96 8.35 -11.94
N LEU A 302 0.30 8.19 -12.36
CA LEU A 302 0.84 6.93 -12.85
C LEU A 302 1.72 6.32 -11.76
N TYR A 303 1.31 5.19 -11.21
CA TYR A 303 2.06 4.48 -10.18
C TYR A 303 2.78 3.25 -10.74
N ASN A 304 4.00 3.04 -10.29
CA ASN A 304 4.85 1.91 -10.69
C ASN A 304 5.29 1.95 -12.18
N PHE A 305 5.31 3.13 -12.79
CA PHE A 305 5.80 3.31 -14.16
C PHE A 305 7.23 3.81 -14.13
N PRO A 306 8.22 3.02 -14.58
CA PRO A 306 9.57 3.53 -14.82
C PRO A 306 9.55 4.67 -15.82
N LEU A 307 10.23 5.79 -15.54
CA LEU A 307 10.17 6.99 -16.40
C LEU A 307 10.62 6.74 -17.86
N CYS A 308 11.46 5.75 -18.10
CA CYS A 308 11.89 5.36 -19.46
C CYS A 308 10.78 4.69 -20.27
N THR A 309 9.73 4.18 -19.65
CA THR A 309 8.56 3.58 -20.31
C THR A 309 7.42 4.59 -20.53
N VAL A 310 7.63 5.85 -20.14
CA VAL A 310 6.63 6.91 -20.24
C VAL A 310 7.14 8.00 -21.19
N PRO A 311 6.35 8.43 -22.20
CA PRO A 311 6.72 9.53 -23.09
C PRO A 311 7.02 10.80 -22.29
N SER A 312 7.98 11.61 -22.75
CA SER A 312 8.50 12.76 -21.99
C SER A 312 7.42 13.73 -21.53
N SER A 313 6.42 13.98 -22.36
CA SER A 313 5.30 14.88 -22.06
C SER A 313 4.35 14.36 -20.95
N PHE A 314 4.43 13.08 -20.60
CA PHE A 314 3.57 12.46 -19.58
C PHE A 314 4.33 12.05 -18.31
N ARG A 315 5.66 12.25 -18.26
CA ARG A 315 6.46 11.88 -17.07
C ARG A 315 6.07 12.64 -15.81
N GLY A 316 5.50 13.83 -15.94
CA GLY A 316 4.98 14.59 -14.79
C GLY A 316 3.86 13.90 -14.01
N TYR A 317 3.18 12.91 -14.61
CA TYR A 317 2.16 12.10 -13.93
C TYR A 317 2.75 10.90 -13.18
N ALA A 318 3.98 10.48 -13.50
CA ALA A 318 4.60 9.28 -12.94
C ALA A 318 5.23 9.57 -11.56
N ALA A 319 4.65 9.00 -10.52
CA ALA A 319 5.09 9.17 -9.14
C ALA A 319 6.15 8.11 -8.74
N ARG A 320 7.03 8.47 -7.79
CA ARG A 320 7.92 7.50 -7.12
C ARG A 320 7.13 6.67 -6.11
N SER A 321 6.31 5.76 -6.60
CA SER A 321 5.33 5.00 -5.83
C SER A 321 5.82 3.65 -5.32
N ILE A 322 6.95 3.14 -5.81
CA ILE A 322 7.54 1.88 -5.33
C ILE A 322 8.32 2.16 -4.06
N SER A 323 7.95 1.47 -2.97
CA SER A 323 8.60 1.62 -1.68
C SER A 323 10.09 1.21 -1.75
N ASP A 324 10.91 1.87 -0.94
CA ASP A 324 12.37 1.68 -0.89
C ASP A 324 12.83 0.25 -0.59
N TRP A 325 12.03 -0.51 0.16
CA TRP A 325 12.35 -1.90 0.52
C TRP A 325 12.09 -2.91 -0.62
N LYS A 326 11.34 -2.50 -1.67
CA LYS A 326 10.95 -3.38 -2.78
C LYS A 326 11.25 -2.81 -4.16
N ASN A 327 12.03 -1.73 -4.26
CA ASN A 327 12.46 -1.20 -5.54
C ASN A 327 13.88 -1.64 -5.91
N ARG A 328 14.13 -1.80 -7.19
CA ARG A 328 15.45 -1.99 -7.77
C ARG A 328 15.63 -1.16 -9.02
N PHE A 329 16.88 -0.97 -9.42
CA PHE A 329 17.25 -0.33 -10.68
C PHE A 329 17.98 -1.32 -11.57
N ALA A 330 17.64 -1.31 -12.86
CA ALA A 330 18.35 -2.12 -13.87
C ALA A 330 19.73 -1.54 -14.16
N LYS A 331 20.65 -2.34 -14.71
CA LYS A 331 22.00 -1.89 -15.10
C LYS A 331 21.97 -0.66 -16.03
N ALA A 332 20.99 -0.56 -16.93
CA ALA A 332 20.80 0.61 -17.79
C ALA A 332 20.54 1.91 -17.00
N CYS A 333 20.02 1.81 -15.77
CA CYS A 333 19.73 2.97 -14.92
C CYS A 333 20.99 3.61 -14.34
N ASP A 334 22.16 2.98 -14.41
CA ASP A 334 23.41 3.55 -13.86
C ASP A 334 23.87 4.78 -14.64
N LEU A 335 23.48 4.91 -15.90
CA LEU A 335 23.74 6.05 -16.76
C LEU A 335 22.53 6.99 -16.93
N CYS A 336 21.43 6.74 -16.23
CA CYS A 336 20.18 7.49 -16.39
C CYS A 336 20.19 8.78 -15.55
N THR A 337 19.96 9.92 -16.19
CA THR A 337 19.92 11.23 -15.53
C THR A 337 18.70 11.41 -14.64
N LEU A 338 17.61 10.67 -14.89
CA LEU A 338 16.35 10.71 -14.14
C LEU A 338 16.24 9.59 -13.07
N LYS A 339 17.33 8.90 -12.75
CA LYS A 339 17.31 7.77 -11.79
C LYS A 339 16.72 8.17 -10.44
N ASN A 340 17.06 9.36 -9.94
CA ASN A 340 16.63 9.84 -8.62
C ASN A 340 15.14 10.22 -8.57
N ASP A 341 14.53 10.55 -9.71
CA ASP A 341 13.11 10.91 -9.82
C ASP A 341 12.24 9.71 -10.21
N CYS A 342 12.86 8.60 -10.60
CA CYS A 342 12.20 7.41 -11.09
C CYS A 342 11.80 6.47 -9.94
N CYS A 343 10.63 5.80 -10.06
CA CYS A 343 10.24 4.75 -9.13
C CYS A 343 11.10 3.48 -9.27
N GLY A 344 11.86 3.32 -10.36
CA GLY A 344 12.57 2.08 -10.66
C GLY A 344 11.62 0.94 -11.02
N PHE A 345 12.03 -0.28 -10.69
CA PHE A 345 11.28 -1.51 -10.88
C PHE A 345 11.06 -2.19 -9.54
N PHE A 346 10.06 -3.06 -9.44
CA PHE A 346 9.94 -3.95 -8.29
C PHE A 346 11.14 -4.91 -8.24
N GLU A 347 11.59 -5.25 -7.05
CA GLU A 347 12.71 -6.17 -6.80
C GLU A 347 12.54 -7.52 -7.54
N TRP A 348 11.31 -8.02 -7.55
CA TRP A 348 10.94 -9.29 -8.21
C TRP A 348 10.38 -9.10 -9.62
N HIS A 349 10.62 -7.94 -10.26
CA HIS A 349 10.23 -7.74 -11.66
C HIS A 349 10.96 -8.75 -12.55
N PRO A 350 10.26 -9.50 -13.41
CA PRO A 350 10.87 -10.54 -14.25
C PRO A 350 11.88 -9.97 -15.23
N ASP A 351 12.92 -10.74 -15.54
CA ASP A 351 13.88 -10.41 -16.58
C ASP A 351 13.34 -10.78 -17.97
N ASP A 352 12.46 -11.79 -18.04
CA ASP A 352 11.79 -12.25 -19.27
C ASP A 352 10.36 -11.70 -19.36
N HIS A 353 9.86 -11.52 -20.60
CA HIS A 353 8.50 -11.04 -20.88
C HIS A 353 8.14 -9.75 -20.14
N THR A 354 9.08 -8.84 -20.16
CA THR A 354 9.02 -7.53 -19.51
C THR A 354 8.93 -6.42 -20.58
N TYR A 355 9.24 -5.20 -20.19
CA TYR A 355 9.29 -4.07 -21.11
C TYR A 355 10.26 -4.31 -22.26
N GLN A 356 9.82 -4.04 -23.49
CA GLN A 356 10.68 -4.15 -24.68
C GLN A 356 11.61 -2.94 -24.83
N GLU A 357 11.18 -1.77 -24.37
CA GLU A 357 11.93 -0.53 -24.48
C GLU A 357 12.35 0.02 -23.10
N ILE A 358 13.47 -0.48 -22.58
CA ILE A 358 14.14 0.10 -21.41
C ILE A 358 15.44 0.75 -21.87
N ARG A 359 15.58 2.06 -21.62
CA ARG A 359 16.79 2.83 -21.94
C ARG A 359 17.09 3.88 -20.90
N ALA A 360 18.35 4.21 -20.72
CA ALA A 360 18.76 5.40 -19.98
C ALA A 360 18.22 6.67 -20.65
N ILE A 361 17.86 7.66 -19.84
CA ILE A 361 17.37 8.97 -20.29
C ILE A 361 18.40 10.01 -19.93
#